data_675bf9585aebfd7cce00b7d23b44a9c8
#
_entry.id   675bf9585aebfd7cce00b7d23b44a9c8
#
_cell.length_a   1.000
_cell.length_b   1.000
_cell.length_c   1.000
_cell.angle_alpha   90.00
_cell.angle_beta   90.00
_cell.angle_gamma   90.00
#
_symmetry.space_group_name_H-M   'P 1'
#
loop_
_entity.id
_entity.type
_entity.pdbx_description
1 polymer ?
#
loop_
_entity_poly.entity_id
_entity_poly.type
_entity_poly.pdbx_seq_one_letter_code
_entity_poly.pdbx_strand_id
1 'polypeptide(L)'
;TVVEARVIRALSNAPVPVLWWLHDAFAGYPHIAHQIPKHIAPNVQLYSVGKHAAAAMHSVRPQFDIRPLIYGLPDYAAEDFPRCDLGYPSDKPLFVTVGSFERRKGQDIFCKAIRLLPDAVREKATFLFVGKAADQEMMDAVRTLTTEHPANVFYCKRLSRDEIKNLMEQCTCLVCASRDDPMPTFVTEGLIFGKPSIVSEH
;
A
#
# COMPACT_ATOMS: atom_id res chain seq x y z
N THR A 1 -9.59 -10.60 -5.00
CA THR A 1 -8.56 -10.27 -5.99
C THR A 1 -8.85 -10.94 -7.33
N VAL A 2 -8.28 -10.44 -8.42
CA VAL A 2 -8.47 -11.02 -9.76
C VAL A 2 -7.82 -12.40 -9.92
N VAL A 3 -6.77 -12.71 -9.18
CA VAL A 3 -6.12 -14.04 -9.19
C VAL A 3 -7.05 -15.16 -8.71
N GLU A 4 -8.13 -14.83 -8.00
CA GLU A 4 -9.16 -15.77 -7.55
C GLU A 4 -10.25 -16.06 -8.60
N ALA A 5 -10.08 -15.63 -9.84
CA ALA A 5 -11.05 -15.86 -10.92
C ALA A 5 -11.44 -17.34 -11.09
N ARG A 6 -10.53 -18.28 -10.78
CA ARG A 6 -10.79 -19.73 -10.79
C ARG A 6 -11.81 -20.12 -9.73
N VAL A 7 -11.72 -19.55 -8.52
CA VAL A 7 -12.67 -19.79 -7.42
C VAL A 7 -14.04 -19.23 -7.80
N ILE A 8 -14.10 -18.02 -8.36
CA ILE A 8 -15.33 -17.42 -8.87
C ILE A 8 -16.01 -18.32 -9.90
N ARG A 9 -15.24 -18.88 -10.85
CA ARG A 9 -15.76 -19.82 -11.85
C ARG A 9 -16.32 -21.10 -11.21
N ALA A 10 -15.65 -21.66 -10.21
CA ALA A 10 -16.13 -22.84 -9.49
C ALA A 10 -17.42 -22.57 -8.69
N LEU A 11 -17.59 -21.35 -8.18
CA LEU A 11 -18.76 -20.94 -7.39
C LEU A 11 -19.92 -20.42 -8.25
N SER A 12 -19.78 -20.30 -9.56
CA SER A 12 -20.80 -19.73 -10.47
C SER A 12 -22.14 -20.47 -10.43
N ASN A 13 -22.15 -21.75 -10.05
CA ASN A 13 -23.38 -22.57 -9.95
C ASN A 13 -23.75 -22.90 -8.48
N ALA A 14 -23.06 -22.29 -7.52
CA ALA A 14 -23.35 -22.55 -6.12
C ALA A 14 -24.69 -21.87 -5.71
N PRO A 15 -25.50 -22.50 -4.82
CA PRO A 15 -26.76 -21.91 -4.38
C PRO A 15 -26.58 -20.85 -3.30
N VAL A 16 -25.51 -20.06 -3.39
CA VAL A 16 -25.14 -18.99 -2.44
C VAL A 16 -24.76 -17.73 -3.19
N PRO A 17 -25.02 -16.52 -2.66
CA PRO A 17 -24.50 -15.30 -3.22
C PRO A 17 -22.97 -15.24 -3.07
N VAL A 18 -22.30 -14.76 -4.11
CA VAL A 18 -20.84 -14.64 -4.17
C VAL A 18 -20.48 -13.19 -4.41
N LEU A 19 -19.70 -12.59 -3.49
CA LEU A 19 -19.12 -11.27 -3.70
C LEU A 19 -17.69 -11.43 -4.22
N TRP A 20 -17.45 -10.92 -5.42
CA TRP A 20 -16.10 -10.81 -5.97
C TRP A 20 -15.58 -9.39 -5.80
N TRP A 21 -14.73 -9.19 -4.81
CA TRP A 21 -14.21 -7.88 -4.46
C TRP A 21 -12.80 -7.67 -5.01
N LEU A 22 -12.65 -6.68 -5.89
CA LEU A 22 -11.43 -6.37 -6.62
C LEU A 22 -10.60 -5.34 -5.83
N HIS A 23 -9.36 -5.73 -5.52
CA HIS A 23 -8.38 -4.90 -4.81
C HIS A 23 -7.16 -4.58 -5.67
N ASP A 24 -7.06 -5.17 -6.85
CA ASP A 24 -5.88 -5.09 -7.70
C ASP A 24 -6.15 -4.14 -8.86
N ALA A 25 -5.14 -3.38 -9.26
CA ALA A 25 -5.17 -2.51 -10.43
C ALA A 25 -3.91 -2.64 -11.30
N PHE A 26 -3.24 -3.80 -11.25
CA PHE A 26 -1.95 -3.97 -11.91
C PHE A 26 -2.07 -4.11 -13.45
N ALA A 27 -1.05 -3.64 -14.15
CA ALA A 27 -0.97 -3.69 -15.61
C ALA A 27 -0.98 -5.11 -16.21
N GLY A 28 -0.92 -6.14 -15.36
CA GLY A 28 -0.96 -7.55 -15.75
C GLY A 28 -2.35 -8.13 -16.08
N TYR A 29 -3.44 -7.37 -15.89
CA TYR A 29 -4.79 -7.84 -16.21
C TYR A 29 -4.93 -8.42 -17.62
N PRO A 30 -4.38 -7.82 -18.70
CA PRO A 30 -4.44 -8.41 -20.03
C PRO A 30 -3.82 -9.80 -20.12
N HIS A 31 -2.72 -10.05 -19.41
CA HIS A 31 -2.02 -11.35 -19.42
C HIS A 31 -2.83 -12.47 -18.77
N ILE A 32 -3.70 -12.16 -17.83
CA ILE A 32 -4.56 -13.12 -17.12
C ILE A 32 -6.02 -13.07 -17.60
N ALA A 33 -6.33 -12.27 -18.62
CA ALA A 33 -7.69 -12.10 -19.15
C ALA A 33 -8.34 -13.44 -19.55
N HIS A 34 -7.55 -14.43 -19.98
CA HIS A 34 -8.03 -15.78 -20.32
C HIS A 34 -8.56 -16.55 -19.09
N GLN A 35 -8.16 -16.18 -17.89
CA GLN A 35 -8.63 -16.79 -16.64
C GLN A 35 -9.92 -16.13 -16.12
N ILE A 36 -10.19 -14.88 -16.52
CA ILE A 36 -11.36 -14.12 -16.10
C ILE A 36 -12.58 -14.58 -16.90
N PRO A 37 -13.71 -14.95 -16.25
CA PRO A 37 -14.93 -15.33 -16.95
C PRO A 37 -15.35 -14.29 -18.00
N LYS A 38 -15.94 -14.72 -19.11
CA LYS A 38 -16.51 -13.82 -20.11
C LYS A 38 -17.86 -13.23 -19.66
N HIS A 39 -18.57 -13.95 -18.83
CA HIS A 39 -19.86 -13.56 -18.27
C HIS A 39 -19.86 -13.84 -16.78
N ILE A 40 -20.56 -13.00 -16.03
CA ILE A 40 -20.75 -13.16 -14.58
C ILE A 40 -22.02 -13.96 -14.35
N ALA A 41 -21.96 -14.98 -13.53
CA ALA A 41 -23.12 -15.77 -13.14
C ALA A 41 -24.09 -14.94 -12.26
N PRO A 42 -25.40 -15.23 -12.32
CA PRO A 42 -26.41 -14.43 -11.60
C PRO A 42 -26.19 -14.33 -10.07
N ASN A 43 -25.55 -15.34 -9.49
CA ASN A 43 -25.23 -15.37 -8.06
C ASN A 43 -23.93 -14.61 -7.69
N VAL A 44 -23.19 -14.07 -8.67
CA VAL A 44 -21.92 -13.36 -8.46
C VAL A 44 -22.11 -11.87 -8.66
N GLN A 45 -21.70 -11.07 -7.67
CA GLN A 45 -21.70 -9.61 -7.73
C GLN A 45 -20.27 -9.10 -7.65
N LEU A 46 -19.91 -8.14 -8.52
CA LEU A 46 -18.58 -7.54 -8.55
C LEU A 46 -18.55 -6.21 -7.80
N TYR A 47 -17.54 -6.08 -6.98
CA TYR A 47 -17.23 -4.85 -6.26
C TYR A 47 -15.77 -4.47 -6.46
N SER A 48 -15.44 -3.20 -6.32
CA SER A 48 -14.06 -2.71 -6.34
C SER A 48 -13.80 -1.74 -5.20
N VAL A 49 -12.57 -1.72 -4.70
CA VAL A 49 -12.12 -0.76 -3.67
C VAL A 49 -12.01 0.67 -4.21
N GLY A 50 -12.05 0.87 -5.53
CA GLY A 50 -11.97 2.20 -6.12
C GLY A 50 -11.93 2.16 -7.64
N LYS A 51 -11.88 3.35 -8.24
CA LYS A 51 -11.92 3.55 -9.70
C LYS A 51 -10.79 2.81 -10.44
N HIS A 52 -9.58 2.78 -9.87
CA HIS A 52 -8.43 2.12 -10.50
C HIS A 52 -8.62 0.60 -10.60
N ALA A 53 -9.08 -0.05 -9.53
CA ALA A 53 -9.37 -1.47 -9.56
C ALA A 53 -10.51 -1.82 -10.53
N ALA A 54 -11.56 -1.00 -10.61
CA ALA A 54 -12.62 -1.16 -11.60
C ALA A 54 -12.09 -0.97 -13.03
N ALA A 55 -11.29 0.08 -13.29
CA ALA A 55 -10.73 0.36 -14.61
C ALA A 55 -9.82 -0.78 -15.10
N ALA A 56 -9.02 -1.37 -14.20
CA ALA A 56 -8.18 -2.52 -14.53
C ALA A 56 -9.02 -3.73 -15.00
N MET A 57 -10.13 -4.04 -14.35
CA MET A 57 -11.06 -5.08 -14.79
C MET A 57 -11.76 -4.68 -16.10
N HIS A 58 -12.21 -3.44 -16.23
CA HIS A 58 -12.87 -2.95 -17.45
C HIS A 58 -11.95 -2.95 -18.67
N SER A 59 -10.62 -2.86 -18.49
CA SER A 59 -9.68 -2.98 -19.61
C SER A 59 -9.76 -4.33 -20.33
N VAL A 60 -10.23 -5.38 -19.64
CA VAL A 60 -10.35 -6.75 -20.18
C VAL A 60 -11.80 -7.25 -20.23
N ARG A 61 -12.70 -6.65 -19.48
CA ARG A 61 -14.14 -6.98 -19.40
C ARG A 61 -14.99 -5.71 -19.28
N PRO A 62 -15.08 -4.90 -20.33
CA PRO A 62 -15.77 -3.60 -20.26
C PRO A 62 -17.27 -3.73 -19.98
N GLN A 63 -17.85 -4.90 -20.21
CA GLN A 63 -19.27 -5.17 -19.99
C GLN A 63 -19.65 -5.48 -18.54
N PHE A 64 -18.68 -5.62 -17.61
CA PHE A 64 -19.02 -5.98 -16.23
C PHE A 64 -19.58 -4.78 -15.47
N ASP A 65 -20.69 -5.00 -14.76
CA ASP A 65 -21.20 -4.04 -13.76
C ASP A 65 -20.36 -4.20 -12.48
N ILE A 66 -19.57 -3.17 -12.16
CA ILE A 66 -18.68 -3.16 -11.00
C ILE A 66 -19.07 -2.03 -10.08
N ARG A 67 -19.56 -2.37 -8.89
CA ARG A 67 -20.02 -1.41 -7.90
C ARG A 67 -18.87 -1.00 -6.96
N PRO A 68 -18.82 0.25 -6.51
CA PRO A 68 -17.85 0.64 -5.49
C PRO A 68 -18.18 -0.01 -4.15
N LEU A 69 -17.18 -0.58 -3.50
CA LEU A 69 -17.24 -1.05 -2.12
C LEU A 69 -15.93 -0.68 -1.44
N ILE A 70 -15.90 0.52 -0.89
CA ILE A 70 -14.75 1.05 -0.16
C ILE A 70 -14.78 0.46 1.24
N TYR A 71 -13.67 -0.11 1.70
CA TYR A 71 -13.58 -0.58 3.07
C TYR A 71 -13.24 0.58 4.01
N GLY A 72 -13.81 0.54 5.20
CA GLY A 72 -13.41 1.38 6.31
C GLY A 72 -12.33 0.69 7.16
N LEU A 73 -11.65 1.49 7.95
CA LEU A 73 -10.78 1.00 9.02
C LEU A 73 -11.41 1.37 10.37
N PRO A 74 -11.18 0.57 11.43
CA PRO A 74 -11.52 0.98 12.78
C PRO A 74 -10.82 2.29 13.16
N ASP A 75 -11.39 3.02 14.08
CA ASP A 75 -10.76 4.22 14.63
C ASP A 75 -9.62 3.85 15.57
N TYR A 76 -8.48 3.49 14.99
CA TYR A 76 -7.28 3.12 15.75
C TYR A 76 -6.73 4.23 16.62
N ALA A 77 -7.03 5.50 16.34
CA ALA A 77 -6.59 6.61 17.16
C ALA A 77 -7.40 6.71 18.47
N ALA A 78 -8.62 6.19 18.49
CA ALA A 78 -9.45 6.13 19.69
C ALA A 78 -9.18 4.87 20.56
N GLU A 79 -8.38 3.93 20.08
CA GLU A 79 -8.04 2.72 20.83
C GLU A 79 -6.88 2.98 21.79
N ASP A 80 -6.95 2.39 22.99
CA ASP A 80 -5.79 2.31 23.88
C ASP A 80 -4.79 1.29 23.34
N PHE A 81 -3.52 1.68 23.24
CA PHE A 81 -2.43 0.77 22.87
C PHE A 81 -1.16 1.12 23.64
N PRO A 82 -0.30 0.11 23.91
CA PRO A 82 0.94 0.31 24.64
C PRO A 82 1.85 1.31 23.90
N ARG A 83 2.35 2.31 24.62
CA ARG A 83 3.34 3.24 24.07
C ARG A 83 4.69 2.59 24.03
N CYS A 84 5.40 2.74 22.93
CA CYS A 84 6.76 2.23 22.77
C CYS A 84 7.66 3.27 22.11
N ASP A 85 8.92 3.24 22.51
CA ASP A 85 9.98 3.93 21.80
C ASP A 85 10.38 3.08 20.59
N LEU A 86 10.31 3.66 19.40
CA LEU A 86 10.68 3.00 18.15
C LEU A 86 12.19 3.12 17.84
N GLY A 87 12.95 3.79 18.70
CA GLY A 87 14.41 3.94 18.58
C GLY A 87 14.87 4.89 17.48
N TYR A 88 13.96 5.73 16.94
CA TYR A 88 14.31 6.75 15.95
C TYR A 88 14.41 8.13 16.58
N PRO A 89 15.26 9.06 16.05
CA PRO A 89 15.34 10.42 16.53
C PRO A 89 13.96 11.11 16.53
N SER A 90 13.48 11.53 17.71
CA SER A 90 12.16 12.17 17.88
C SER A 90 12.21 13.70 17.77
N ASP A 91 13.40 14.28 17.69
CA ASP A 91 13.67 15.72 17.57
C ASP A 91 13.55 16.24 16.12
N LYS A 92 13.42 15.34 15.15
CA LYS A 92 13.34 15.65 13.73
C LYS A 92 12.00 15.18 13.12
N PRO A 93 11.50 15.91 12.11
CA PRO A 93 10.37 15.42 11.33
C PRO A 93 10.61 14.01 10.78
N LEU A 94 9.68 13.08 11.01
CA LEU A 94 9.76 11.68 10.61
C LEU A 94 8.87 11.41 9.39
N PHE A 95 9.50 11.06 8.27
CA PHE A 95 8.84 10.66 7.03
C PHE A 95 8.86 9.14 6.89
N VAL A 96 7.70 8.54 6.66
CA VAL A 96 7.55 7.07 6.74
C VAL A 96 6.92 6.50 5.50
N THR A 97 7.45 5.37 5.02
CA THR A 97 6.77 4.49 4.06
C THR A 97 6.61 3.10 4.66
N VAL A 98 5.41 2.51 4.51
CA VAL A 98 5.09 1.18 5.05
C VAL A 98 4.56 0.28 3.94
N GLY A 99 5.16 -0.90 3.79
CA GLY A 99 4.74 -1.91 2.82
C GLY A 99 5.88 -2.83 2.40
N SER A 100 5.55 -3.96 1.77
CA SER A 100 6.56 -4.85 1.19
C SER A 100 7.48 -4.09 0.24
N PHE A 101 8.78 -4.38 0.30
CA PHE A 101 9.75 -3.78 -0.62
C PHE A 101 9.63 -4.48 -1.95
N GLU A 102 8.91 -3.85 -2.86
CA GLU A 102 8.62 -4.33 -4.21
C GLU A 102 8.47 -3.16 -5.18
N ARG A 103 8.81 -3.39 -6.46
CA ARG A 103 8.80 -2.35 -7.49
C ARG A 103 7.48 -1.56 -7.54
N ARG A 104 6.35 -2.23 -7.34
CA ARG A 104 5.01 -1.62 -7.32
C ARG A 104 4.87 -0.55 -6.23
N LYS A 105 5.50 -0.72 -5.07
CA LYS A 105 5.43 0.19 -3.92
C LYS A 105 6.38 1.39 -4.00
N GLY A 106 7.32 1.41 -4.95
CA GLY A 106 8.11 2.60 -5.29
C GLY A 106 9.12 3.06 -4.25
N GLN A 107 9.67 2.16 -3.42
CA GLN A 107 10.72 2.53 -2.45
C GLN A 107 11.93 3.16 -3.14
N ASP A 108 12.28 2.73 -4.34
CA ASP A 108 13.34 3.32 -5.16
C ASP A 108 13.06 4.78 -5.55
N ILE A 109 11.78 5.14 -5.78
CA ILE A 109 11.36 6.52 -6.05
C ILE A 109 11.59 7.36 -4.80
N PHE A 110 11.19 6.88 -3.63
CA PHE A 110 11.41 7.59 -2.38
C PHE A 110 12.91 7.73 -2.08
N CYS A 111 13.70 6.68 -2.28
CA CYS A 111 15.16 6.76 -2.17
C CYS A 111 15.76 7.84 -3.07
N LYS A 112 15.33 7.91 -4.34
CA LYS A 112 15.77 8.96 -5.28
C LYS A 112 15.36 10.35 -4.80
N ALA A 113 14.14 10.51 -4.31
CA ALA A 113 13.66 11.79 -3.78
C ALA A 113 14.53 12.27 -2.60
N ILE A 114 14.87 11.38 -1.66
CA ILE A 114 15.74 11.70 -0.52
C ILE A 114 17.13 12.15 -1.01
N ARG A 115 17.72 11.48 -1.99
CA ARG A 115 19.03 11.88 -2.56
C ARG A 115 19.01 13.24 -3.24
N LEU A 116 17.87 13.62 -3.81
CA LEU A 116 17.70 14.94 -4.46
C LEU A 116 17.51 16.11 -3.48
N LEU A 117 17.24 15.82 -2.20
CA LEU A 117 17.14 16.87 -1.20
C LEU A 117 18.51 17.50 -0.96
N PRO A 118 18.60 18.84 -0.85
CA PRO A 118 19.81 19.50 -0.36
C PRO A 118 20.22 18.94 1.01
N ASP A 119 21.51 18.81 1.27
CA ASP A 119 22.04 18.26 2.53
C ASP A 119 21.45 18.96 3.75
N ALA A 120 21.41 20.30 3.72
CA ALA A 120 20.85 21.11 4.82
C ALA A 120 19.36 20.86 5.11
N VAL A 121 18.61 20.27 4.17
CA VAL A 121 17.22 19.86 4.33
C VAL A 121 17.15 18.40 4.79
N ARG A 122 17.90 17.53 4.11
CA ARG A 122 17.91 16.08 4.40
C ARG A 122 18.36 15.82 5.83
N GLU A 123 19.37 16.49 6.33
CA GLU A 123 19.92 16.33 7.68
C GLU A 123 18.95 16.75 8.80
N LYS A 124 17.95 17.56 8.47
CA LYS A 124 16.91 18.00 9.41
C LYS A 124 15.70 17.07 9.50
N ALA A 125 15.70 15.96 8.78
CA ALA A 125 14.59 15.00 8.74
C ALA A 125 15.08 13.58 9.00
N THR A 126 14.18 12.72 9.45
CA THR A 126 14.36 11.28 9.57
C THR A 126 13.47 10.58 8.56
N PHE A 127 14.00 9.57 7.89
CA PHE A 127 13.31 8.79 6.87
C PHE A 127 13.29 7.32 7.28
N LEU A 128 12.10 6.73 7.35
CA LEU A 128 11.92 5.34 7.77
C LEU A 128 11.21 4.52 6.72
N PHE A 129 11.81 3.40 6.38
CA PHE A 129 11.25 2.37 5.50
C PHE A 129 10.85 1.15 6.34
N VAL A 130 9.57 0.77 6.30
CA VAL A 130 9.03 -0.37 7.05
C VAL A 130 8.49 -1.42 6.09
N GLY A 131 9.03 -2.63 6.13
CA GLY A 131 8.49 -3.71 5.32
C GLY A 131 9.42 -4.90 5.12
N LYS A 132 8.85 -5.98 4.60
CA LYS A 132 9.62 -7.15 4.19
C LYS A 132 10.16 -6.99 2.76
N ALA A 133 11.35 -7.51 2.51
CA ALA A 133 11.88 -7.65 1.16
C ALA A 133 11.06 -8.70 0.39
N ALA A 134 10.37 -8.25 -0.66
CA ALA A 134 9.74 -9.10 -1.66
C ALA A 134 10.52 -9.03 -3.00
N ASP A 135 11.28 -7.95 -3.20
CA ASP A 135 12.14 -7.69 -4.34
C ASP A 135 13.52 -7.26 -3.83
N GLN A 136 14.57 -7.97 -4.27
CA GLN A 136 15.92 -7.73 -3.81
C GLN A 136 16.46 -6.37 -4.30
N GLU A 137 16.14 -5.95 -5.52
CA GLU A 137 16.54 -4.64 -6.06
C GLU A 137 16.02 -3.49 -5.19
N MET A 138 14.75 -3.58 -4.77
CA MET A 138 14.14 -2.57 -3.90
C MET A 138 14.78 -2.56 -2.51
N MET A 139 15.10 -3.75 -1.97
CA MET A 139 15.78 -3.88 -0.69
C MET A 139 17.20 -3.30 -0.75
N ASP A 140 17.93 -3.56 -1.83
CA ASP A 140 19.28 -3.06 -2.02
C ASP A 140 19.32 -1.54 -2.19
N ALA A 141 18.33 -0.96 -2.88
CA ALA A 141 18.19 0.49 -2.99
C ALA A 141 18.03 1.15 -1.61
N VAL A 142 17.20 0.57 -0.73
CA VAL A 142 16.99 1.08 0.63
C VAL A 142 18.24 0.90 1.49
N ARG A 143 18.90 -0.27 1.44
CA ARG A 143 20.15 -0.53 2.19
C ARG A 143 21.25 0.42 1.78
N THR A 144 21.43 0.64 0.49
CA THR A 144 22.44 1.58 -0.03
C THR A 144 22.18 2.98 0.54
N LEU A 145 20.95 3.46 0.49
CA LEU A 145 20.60 4.77 1.03
C LEU A 145 20.84 4.86 2.55
N THR A 146 20.53 3.79 3.31
CA THR A 146 20.81 3.73 4.75
C THR A 146 22.32 3.79 5.04
N THR A 147 23.14 3.16 4.20
CA THR A 147 24.60 3.23 4.33
C THR A 147 25.15 4.60 3.96
N GLU A 148 24.55 5.27 2.96
CA GLU A 148 24.93 6.63 2.55
C GLU A 148 24.57 7.67 3.64
N HIS A 149 23.48 7.46 4.37
CA HIS A 149 22.92 8.41 5.34
C HIS A 149 22.51 7.75 6.68
N PRO A 150 23.47 7.14 7.41
CA PRO A 150 23.15 6.32 8.59
C PRO A 150 22.60 7.11 9.77
N ALA A 151 22.74 8.43 9.79
CA ALA A 151 22.27 9.28 10.86
C ALA A 151 20.77 9.63 10.77
N ASN A 152 20.15 9.45 9.59
CA ASN A 152 18.79 9.91 9.36
C ASN A 152 17.94 9.03 8.40
N VAL A 153 18.51 7.96 7.86
CA VAL A 153 17.77 6.99 7.06
C VAL A 153 17.79 5.62 7.72
N PHE A 154 16.63 5.07 7.97
CA PHE A 154 16.46 3.81 8.69
C PHE A 154 15.54 2.87 7.93
N TYR A 155 15.68 1.56 8.18
CA TYR A 155 14.70 0.59 7.76
C TYR A 155 14.48 -0.49 8.81
N CYS A 156 13.27 -1.03 8.89
CA CYS A 156 12.96 -2.21 9.66
C CYS A 156 12.12 -3.21 8.85
N LYS A 157 12.28 -4.50 9.17
CA LYS A 157 11.65 -5.58 8.38
C LYS A 157 10.16 -5.72 8.67
N ARG A 158 9.74 -5.46 9.90
CA ARG A 158 8.36 -5.65 10.34
C ARG A 158 8.16 -4.95 11.68
N LEU A 159 7.00 -4.34 11.82
CA LEU A 159 6.47 -3.85 13.09
C LEU A 159 5.22 -4.65 13.46
N SER A 160 4.97 -4.82 14.73
CA SER A 160 3.70 -5.29 15.28
C SER A 160 2.59 -4.27 15.04
N ARG A 161 1.35 -4.65 15.31
CA ARG A 161 0.21 -3.73 15.14
C ARG A 161 0.33 -2.50 16.05
N ASP A 162 0.74 -2.69 17.29
CA ASP A 162 0.89 -1.60 18.26
C ASP A 162 2.08 -0.69 17.89
N GLU A 163 3.19 -1.26 17.40
CA GLU A 163 4.31 -0.46 16.87
C GLU A 163 3.90 0.36 15.65
N ILE A 164 3.05 -0.17 14.76
CA ILE A 164 2.48 0.58 13.63
C ILE A 164 1.61 1.74 14.14
N LYS A 165 0.75 1.53 15.14
CA LYS A 165 -0.04 2.61 15.74
C LYS A 165 0.86 3.69 16.35
N ASN A 166 1.89 3.28 17.10
CA ASN A 166 2.89 4.21 17.64
C ASN A 166 3.61 4.99 16.52
N LEU A 167 3.97 4.31 15.43
CA LEU A 167 4.60 4.94 14.28
C LEU A 167 3.67 5.97 13.62
N MET A 168 2.39 5.62 13.42
CA MET A 168 1.39 6.54 12.88
C MET A 168 1.19 7.76 13.77
N GLU A 169 1.21 7.60 15.09
CA GLU A 169 1.10 8.71 16.01
C GLU A 169 2.34 9.60 16.04
N GLN A 170 3.53 9.04 15.93
CA GLN A 170 4.81 9.76 16.02
C GLN A 170 5.25 10.37 14.69
N CYS A 171 4.87 9.79 13.55
CA CYS A 171 5.33 10.30 12.26
C CYS A 171 4.80 11.70 11.96
N THR A 172 5.59 12.44 11.18
CA THR A 172 5.20 13.76 10.68
C THR A 172 4.41 13.66 9.39
N CYS A 173 4.81 12.74 8.51
CA CYS A 173 4.22 12.59 7.20
C CYS A 173 4.42 11.17 6.66
N LEU A 174 3.42 10.64 5.97
CA LEU A 174 3.52 9.39 5.25
C LEU A 174 3.93 9.64 3.79
N VAL A 175 4.72 8.72 3.22
CA VAL A 175 5.13 8.80 1.82
C VAL A 175 4.73 7.53 1.10
N CYS A 176 3.80 7.66 0.16
CA CYS A 176 3.31 6.60 -0.71
C CYS A 176 3.76 6.86 -2.14
N ALA A 177 4.96 6.43 -2.48
CA ALA A 177 5.53 6.58 -3.83
C ALA A 177 5.14 5.41 -4.76
N SER A 178 4.03 4.75 -4.47
CA SER A 178 3.59 3.56 -5.22
C SER A 178 3.36 3.88 -6.70
N ARG A 179 3.77 2.96 -7.58
CA ARG A 179 3.45 2.98 -9.01
C ARG A 179 2.06 2.40 -9.29
N ASP A 180 1.59 1.57 -8.37
CA ASP A 180 0.31 0.89 -8.48
C ASP A 180 -0.16 0.46 -7.08
N ASP A 181 -1.11 1.18 -6.53
CA ASP A 181 -1.76 0.85 -5.27
C ASP A 181 -3.16 1.47 -5.23
N PRO A 182 -4.20 0.72 -5.57
CA PRO A 182 -5.55 1.29 -5.68
C PRO A 182 -6.07 1.87 -4.37
N MET A 183 -5.59 1.37 -3.22
CA MET A 183 -6.00 1.84 -1.90
C MET A 183 -4.95 1.47 -0.84
N PRO A 184 -3.89 2.27 -0.67
CA PRO A 184 -2.83 1.99 0.29
C PRO A 184 -3.32 2.15 1.72
N THR A 185 -3.50 1.03 2.43
CA THR A 185 -4.06 1.00 3.79
C THR A 185 -3.27 1.84 4.78
N PHE A 186 -1.94 1.85 4.68
CA PHE A 186 -1.12 2.64 5.60
C PHE A 186 -1.35 4.15 5.49
N VAL A 187 -1.72 4.65 4.30
CA VAL A 187 -2.13 6.04 4.10
C VAL A 187 -3.45 6.31 4.82
N THR A 188 -4.42 5.42 4.67
CA THR A 188 -5.71 5.52 5.37
C THR A 188 -5.53 5.42 6.89
N GLU A 189 -4.65 4.53 7.36
CA GLU A 189 -4.29 4.43 8.78
C GLU A 189 -3.69 5.75 9.29
N GLY A 190 -2.77 6.36 8.53
CA GLY A 190 -2.21 7.67 8.91
C GLY A 190 -3.24 8.79 8.97
N LEU A 191 -4.23 8.79 8.07
CA LEU A 191 -5.32 9.77 8.11
C LEU A 191 -6.16 9.68 9.39
N ILE A 192 -6.38 8.47 9.92
CA ILE A 192 -7.05 8.27 11.22
C ILE A 192 -6.28 8.96 12.35
N PHE A 193 -4.95 8.96 12.29
CA PHE A 193 -4.09 9.69 13.23
C PHE A 193 -3.87 11.16 12.85
N GLY A 194 -4.60 11.70 11.88
CA GLY A 194 -4.47 13.08 11.43
C GLY A 194 -3.16 13.41 10.72
N LYS A 195 -2.49 12.41 10.15
CA LYS A 195 -1.18 12.60 9.51
C LYS A 195 -1.31 12.94 8.03
N PRO A 196 -0.60 13.97 7.56
CA PRO A 196 -0.53 14.27 6.14
C PRO A 196 0.19 13.16 5.37
N SER A 197 -0.12 13.04 4.09
CA SER A 197 0.50 12.04 3.21
C SER A 197 0.93 12.68 1.88
N ILE A 198 2.14 12.33 1.45
CA ILE A 198 2.62 12.58 0.09
C ILE A 198 2.33 11.31 -0.71
N VAL A 199 1.52 11.40 -1.74
CA VAL A 199 1.12 10.25 -2.55
C VAL A 199 1.48 10.49 -4.01
N SER A 200 1.82 9.43 -4.75
CA SER A 200 1.98 9.48 -6.20
C SER A 200 0.62 9.71 -6.88
N GLU A 201 0.63 10.30 -8.05
CA GLU A 201 -0.58 10.62 -8.84
C GLU A 201 -1.15 9.41 -9.59
N HIS A 202 -0.67 8.20 -9.38
CA HIS A 202 -1.04 6.99 -10.14
C HIS A 202 -2.23 6.25 -9.56
#